data_ee0ede88b37b0b5d7a96978a9066304a
#
_entry.id   ee0ede88b37b0b5d7a96978a9066304a
#
_cell.length_a   1.000
_cell.length_b   1.000
_cell.length_c   1.000
_cell.angle_alpha   90.00
_cell.angle_beta   90.00
_cell.angle_gamma   90.00
#
_symmetry.space_group_name_H-M   'P 1'
#
loop_
_entity.id
_entity.type
_entity.pdbx_description
1 polymer ?
#
loop_
_entity_poly.entity_id
_entity_poly.type
_entity_poly.pdbx_seq_one_letter_code
_entity_poly.pdbx_strand_id
1 'polypeptide(L)'
;MTAAPMFPAPMPRVGIAAVDHYLDRGFDSVVGMSSHFAAAVCCNLLKIQTELGVKGPIAEIGTFEGRFFIAMAHALQPGEKALGIDLFDWPNPAVIDRFEANCAKHGIAAERRITWKTDSRTMKPEDVLAKLDGRAPRLFHIDGEHSRHALSRDLERATAVMPPDGLIVLDDMLHPGYPTLMVAVQAHLEKHPEIVPLCIIDRQTIVGATKFVLCHRDWFKRYEERMLKVFKDNIWPLGADFEPHWCLVLSLDTRLADIT
;
A
#
# COMPACT_ATOMS: atom_id res chain seq x y z
N MET A 1 -14.60 29.00 15.50
CA MET A 1 -14.95 27.80 16.29
C MET A 1 -14.63 26.60 15.40
N THR A 2 -13.53 25.92 15.64
CA THR A 2 -13.24 24.63 15.00
C THR A 2 -14.21 23.61 15.60
N ALA A 3 -14.96 22.90 14.75
CA ALA A 3 -15.81 21.80 15.19
C ALA A 3 -14.94 20.79 15.96
N ALA A 4 -15.47 20.23 17.05
CA ALA A 4 -14.78 19.15 17.78
C ALA A 4 -14.50 18.00 16.82
N PRO A 5 -13.34 17.35 16.90
CA PRO A 5 -13.02 16.23 16.03
C PRO A 5 -14.07 15.13 16.17
N MET A 6 -14.63 14.69 15.05
CA MET A 6 -15.61 13.61 15.01
C MET A 6 -14.89 12.28 15.22
N PHE A 7 -15.38 11.46 16.16
CA PHE A 7 -14.83 10.12 16.41
C PHE A 7 -15.88 9.04 16.16
N PRO A 8 -15.56 7.97 15.43
CA PRO A 8 -14.32 7.81 14.65
C PRO A 8 -14.22 8.85 13.54
N ALA A 9 -12.99 9.21 13.16
CA ALA A 9 -12.76 10.08 12.01
C ALA A 9 -13.39 9.48 10.75
N PRO A 10 -13.87 10.31 9.81
CA PRO A 10 -14.53 9.79 8.62
C PRO A 10 -13.58 8.94 7.74
N MET A 11 -14.13 7.90 7.11
CA MET A 11 -13.40 7.16 6.08
C MET A 11 -13.08 8.11 4.91
N PRO A 12 -11.80 8.26 4.53
CA PRO A 12 -11.44 9.16 3.44
C PRO A 12 -11.99 8.68 2.11
N ARG A 13 -12.78 9.53 1.43
CA ARG A 13 -13.25 9.25 0.07
C ARG A 13 -12.14 9.52 -0.93
N VAL A 14 -12.05 8.68 -1.95
CA VAL A 14 -11.04 8.84 -3.01
C VAL A 14 -11.51 9.81 -4.08
N GLY A 15 -12.82 9.81 -4.37
CA GLY A 15 -13.41 10.65 -5.42
C GLY A 15 -13.12 10.11 -6.83
N ILE A 16 -12.69 8.84 -6.94
CA ILE A 16 -12.64 8.06 -8.18
C ILE A 16 -13.83 7.11 -8.12
N ALA A 17 -14.82 7.29 -8.99
CA ALA A 17 -16.10 6.58 -8.89
C ALA A 17 -15.95 5.04 -8.80
N ALA A 18 -15.04 4.45 -9.59
CA ALA A 18 -14.80 3.01 -9.58
C ALA A 18 -14.19 2.54 -8.25
N VAL A 19 -13.26 3.30 -7.68
CA VAL A 19 -12.65 3.00 -6.37
C VAL A 19 -13.70 3.10 -5.27
N ASP A 20 -14.40 4.24 -5.19
CA ASP A 20 -15.41 4.46 -4.16
C ASP A 20 -16.52 3.43 -4.22
N HIS A 21 -16.97 3.05 -5.43
CA HIS A 21 -17.95 1.99 -5.61
C HIS A 21 -17.44 0.63 -5.11
N TYR A 22 -16.19 0.28 -5.45
CA TYR A 22 -15.60 -0.99 -5.00
C TYR A 22 -15.42 -1.01 -3.47
N LEU A 23 -14.92 0.07 -2.89
CA LEU A 23 -14.76 0.16 -1.44
C LEU A 23 -16.11 0.04 -0.71
N ASP A 24 -17.16 0.68 -1.21
CA ASP A 24 -18.48 0.68 -0.58
C ASP A 24 -19.25 -0.65 -0.75
N ARG A 25 -19.04 -1.40 -1.85
CA ARG A 25 -19.91 -2.50 -2.26
C ARG A 25 -19.20 -3.82 -2.57
N GLY A 26 -17.94 -3.74 -2.97
CA GLY A 26 -17.17 -4.89 -3.47
C GLY A 26 -16.15 -5.43 -2.48
N PHE A 27 -15.50 -4.54 -1.74
CA PHE A 27 -14.33 -4.84 -0.92
C PHE A 27 -14.53 -6.02 0.03
N ASP A 28 -15.60 -6.02 0.80
CA ASP A 28 -15.91 -7.10 1.76
C ASP A 28 -16.45 -8.38 1.10
N SER A 29 -16.75 -8.34 -0.19
CA SER A 29 -17.15 -9.53 -0.96
C SER A 29 -15.97 -10.35 -1.47
N VAL A 30 -14.75 -9.83 -1.34
CA VAL A 30 -13.49 -10.51 -1.69
C VAL A 30 -12.78 -10.90 -0.40
N VAL A 31 -12.40 -12.16 -0.26
CA VAL A 31 -11.67 -12.64 0.91
C VAL A 31 -10.28 -12.00 0.97
N GLY A 32 -9.88 -11.51 2.14
CA GLY A 32 -8.57 -10.89 2.33
C GLY A 32 -8.42 -10.27 3.72
N MET A 33 -7.21 -9.92 4.10
CA MET A 33 -6.86 -9.46 5.44
C MET A 33 -6.61 -7.94 5.52
N SER A 34 -6.46 -7.25 4.40
CA SER A 34 -6.24 -5.79 4.39
C SER A 34 -7.46 -4.99 4.87
N SER A 35 -7.22 -3.88 5.55
CA SER A 35 -8.27 -3.00 6.05
C SER A 35 -8.84 -2.09 4.96
N HIS A 36 -10.12 -1.74 5.13
CA HIS A 36 -10.81 -0.79 4.26
C HIS A 36 -10.15 0.60 4.31
N PHE A 37 -9.75 1.04 5.51
CA PHE A 37 -9.06 2.31 5.70
C PHE A 37 -7.73 2.36 4.95
N ALA A 38 -6.89 1.31 5.06
CA ALA A 38 -5.63 1.24 4.34
C ALA A 38 -5.84 1.26 2.81
N ALA A 39 -6.85 0.55 2.31
CA ALA A 39 -7.20 0.57 0.88
C ALA A 39 -7.61 1.97 0.42
N ALA A 40 -8.46 2.68 1.19
CA ALA A 40 -8.87 4.04 0.89
C ALA A 40 -7.68 5.02 0.89
N VAL A 41 -6.76 4.89 1.86
CA VAL A 41 -5.54 5.72 1.92
C VAL A 41 -4.64 5.45 0.73
N CYS A 42 -4.33 4.19 0.40
CA CYS A 42 -3.45 3.86 -0.72
C CYS A 42 -4.04 4.29 -2.08
N CYS A 43 -5.35 4.17 -2.26
CA CYS A 43 -6.01 4.70 -3.46
C CYS A 43 -5.95 6.23 -3.56
N ASN A 44 -6.05 6.95 -2.42
CA ASN A 44 -5.81 8.39 -2.37
C ASN A 44 -4.35 8.74 -2.68
N LEU A 45 -3.36 7.95 -2.22
CA LEU A 45 -1.95 8.14 -2.58
C LEU A 45 -1.74 7.99 -4.09
N LEU A 46 -2.36 7.00 -4.74
CA LEU A 46 -2.33 6.83 -6.20
C LEU A 46 -2.97 8.02 -6.92
N LYS A 47 -4.04 8.59 -6.38
CA LYS A 47 -4.65 9.82 -6.89
C LYS A 47 -3.72 11.02 -6.73
N ILE A 48 -3.11 11.19 -5.56
CA ILE A 48 -2.11 12.24 -5.30
C ILE A 48 -0.95 12.11 -6.30
N GLN A 49 -0.44 10.91 -6.55
CA GLN A 49 0.57 10.67 -7.58
C GLN A 49 0.12 11.18 -8.94
N THR A 50 -1.10 10.83 -9.36
CA THR A 50 -1.67 11.29 -10.64
C THR A 50 -1.76 12.81 -10.72
N GLU A 51 -2.19 13.49 -9.64
CA GLU A 51 -2.27 14.95 -9.54
C GLU A 51 -0.89 15.62 -9.57
N LEU A 52 0.14 14.94 -9.08
CA LEU A 52 1.55 15.38 -9.14
C LEU A 52 2.21 15.06 -10.50
N GLY A 53 1.49 14.45 -11.44
CA GLY A 53 2.00 14.06 -12.75
C GLY A 53 2.77 12.74 -12.76
N VAL A 54 2.81 12.02 -11.63
CA VAL A 54 3.45 10.69 -11.53
C VAL A 54 2.58 9.64 -12.19
N LYS A 55 3.17 8.88 -13.10
CA LYS A 55 2.49 7.86 -13.90
C LYS A 55 3.28 6.56 -13.91
N GLY A 56 2.59 5.44 -14.03
CA GLY A 56 3.22 4.14 -14.14
C GLY A 56 2.33 3.01 -13.63
N PRO A 57 2.76 1.78 -13.87
CA PRO A 57 2.07 0.60 -13.32
C PRO A 57 2.16 0.58 -11.79
N ILE A 58 1.43 -0.35 -11.19
CA ILE A 58 1.62 -0.76 -9.79
C ILE A 58 2.05 -2.22 -9.74
N ALA A 59 2.68 -2.62 -8.63
CA ALA A 59 3.01 -4.01 -8.34
C ALA A 59 2.61 -4.36 -6.90
N GLU A 60 2.17 -5.59 -6.68
CA GLU A 60 1.85 -6.13 -5.38
C GLU A 60 2.42 -7.54 -5.23
N ILE A 61 3.16 -7.78 -4.15
CA ILE A 61 3.58 -9.12 -3.70
C ILE A 61 2.59 -9.56 -2.62
N GLY A 62 1.99 -10.76 -2.78
CA GLY A 62 0.99 -11.30 -1.85
C GLY A 62 -0.42 -10.82 -2.18
N THR A 63 -0.88 -11.08 -3.40
CA THR A 63 -2.21 -10.62 -3.84
C THR A 63 -3.36 -11.43 -3.26
N PHE A 64 -3.11 -12.68 -2.85
CA PHE A 64 -4.12 -13.62 -2.38
C PHE A 64 -5.34 -13.69 -3.32
N GLU A 65 -6.56 -13.40 -2.84
CA GLU A 65 -7.78 -13.37 -3.67
C GLU A 65 -8.07 -12.00 -4.31
N GLY A 66 -7.18 -11.00 -4.10
CA GLY A 66 -7.19 -9.73 -4.80
C GLY A 66 -7.94 -8.58 -4.12
N ARG A 67 -8.36 -8.71 -2.85
CA ARG A 67 -9.13 -7.65 -2.15
C ARG A 67 -8.46 -6.27 -2.26
N PHE A 68 -7.19 -6.19 -1.90
CA PHE A 68 -6.44 -4.92 -1.92
C PHE A 68 -5.99 -4.55 -3.33
N PHE A 69 -5.53 -5.54 -4.10
CA PHE A 69 -5.13 -5.40 -5.51
C PHE A 69 -6.21 -4.71 -6.36
N ILE A 70 -7.46 -5.16 -6.26
CA ILE A 70 -8.60 -4.62 -7.03
C ILE A 70 -8.84 -3.16 -6.68
N ALA A 71 -8.77 -2.78 -5.40
CA ALA A 71 -8.92 -1.39 -4.97
C ALA A 71 -7.87 -0.49 -5.66
N MET A 72 -6.59 -0.88 -5.59
CA MET A 72 -5.51 -0.13 -6.23
C MET A 72 -5.63 -0.11 -7.75
N ALA A 73 -6.02 -1.23 -8.38
CA ALA A 73 -6.18 -1.33 -9.83
C ALA A 73 -7.28 -0.39 -10.36
N HIS A 74 -8.33 -0.12 -9.58
CA HIS A 74 -9.34 0.88 -9.93
C HIS A 74 -8.83 2.32 -9.90
N ALA A 75 -7.76 2.61 -9.15
CA ALA A 75 -7.15 3.94 -9.08
C ALA A 75 -6.18 4.25 -10.23
N LEU A 76 -5.89 3.26 -11.09
CA LEU A 76 -4.98 3.40 -12.21
C LEU A 76 -5.59 4.21 -13.35
N GLN A 77 -4.75 4.99 -14.01
CA GLN A 77 -5.10 5.76 -15.20
C GLN A 77 -5.19 4.85 -16.44
N PRO A 78 -5.87 5.29 -17.50
CA PRO A 78 -5.88 4.57 -18.78
C PRO A 78 -4.46 4.24 -19.26
N GLY A 79 -4.23 2.98 -19.67
CA GLY A 79 -2.92 2.50 -20.13
C GLY A 79 -1.94 2.10 -19.02
N GLU A 80 -2.28 2.29 -17.75
CA GLU A 80 -1.52 1.73 -16.64
C GLU A 80 -1.97 0.30 -16.34
N LYS A 81 -1.04 -0.53 -15.86
CA LYS A 81 -1.26 -1.94 -15.52
C LYS A 81 -0.99 -2.20 -14.03
N ALA A 82 -1.67 -3.19 -13.48
CA ALA A 82 -1.40 -3.73 -12.15
C ALA A 82 -0.75 -5.11 -12.28
N LEU A 83 0.40 -5.31 -11.65
CA LEU A 83 1.11 -6.59 -11.57
C LEU A 83 0.84 -7.22 -10.20
N GLY A 84 0.16 -8.36 -10.21
CA GLY A 84 -0.04 -9.20 -9.02
C GLY A 84 0.96 -10.35 -9.00
N ILE A 85 1.74 -10.45 -7.93
CA ILE A 85 2.80 -11.43 -7.71
C ILE A 85 2.43 -12.26 -6.49
N ASP A 86 2.27 -13.56 -6.66
CA ASP A 86 1.92 -14.47 -5.57
C ASP A 86 2.38 -15.89 -5.88
N LEU A 87 2.61 -16.70 -4.86
CA LEU A 87 2.81 -18.14 -4.99
C LEU A 87 1.54 -18.84 -5.50
N PHE A 88 0.37 -18.27 -5.16
CA PHE A 88 -0.94 -18.82 -5.47
C PHE A 88 -1.06 -20.31 -5.08
N ASP A 89 -0.61 -20.65 -3.89
CA ASP A 89 -0.66 -22.01 -3.36
C ASP A 89 -1.38 -22.11 -1.99
N TRP A 90 -1.50 -20.99 -1.28
CA TRP A 90 -2.20 -20.93 0.01
C TRP A 90 -3.58 -20.26 -0.12
N PRO A 91 -4.63 -20.80 0.52
CA PRO A 91 -4.69 -22.04 1.28
C PRO A 91 -4.71 -23.31 0.40
N ASN A 92 -4.85 -23.14 -0.90
CA ASN A 92 -4.78 -24.18 -1.92
C ASN A 92 -4.59 -23.56 -3.31
N PRO A 93 -4.13 -24.34 -4.32
CA PRO A 93 -3.82 -23.80 -5.65
C PRO A 93 -4.97 -23.11 -6.41
N ALA A 94 -6.24 -23.34 -6.02
CA ALA A 94 -7.39 -22.67 -6.65
C ALA A 94 -7.49 -21.17 -6.28
N VAL A 95 -6.61 -20.65 -5.42
CA VAL A 95 -6.57 -19.21 -5.07
C VAL A 95 -6.32 -18.34 -6.31
N ILE A 96 -5.54 -18.80 -7.28
CA ILE A 96 -5.31 -18.07 -8.54
C ILE A 96 -6.59 -17.91 -9.35
N ASP A 97 -7.42 -18.96 -9.42
CA ASP A 97 -8.71 -18.90 -10.14
C ASP A 97 -9.68 -17.95 -9.45
N ARG A 98 -9.66 -17.92 -8.09
CA ARG A 98 -10.46 -16.96 -7.31
C ARG A 98 -9.98 -15.54 -7.50
N PHE A 99 -8.67 -15.29 -7.51
CA PHE A 99 -8.09 -13.97 -7.82
C PHE A 99 -8.56 -13.49 -9.20
N GLU A 100 -8.42 -14.31 -10.24
CA GLU A 100 -8.85 -13.97 -11.60
C GLU A 100 -10.34 -13.72 -11.70
N ALA A 101 -11.16 -14.56 -11.06
CA ALA A 101 -12.61 -14.43 -11.02
C ALA A 101 -13.03 -13.15 -10.29
N ASN A 102 -12.40 -12.82 -9.16
CA ASN A 102 -12.67 -11.60 -8.40
C ASN A 102 -12.29 -10.35 -9.20
N CYS A 103 -11.12 -10.33 -9.84
CA CYS A 103 -10.71 -9.24 -10.72
C CYS A 103 -11.74 -9.01 -11.83
N ALA A 104 -12.16 -10.08 -12.52
CA ALA A 104 -13.16 -9.99 -13.59
C ALA A 104 -14.53 -9.53 -13.06
N LYS A 105 -15.00 -10.10 -11.95
CA LYS A 105 -16.28 -9.74 -11.30
C LYS A 105 -16.33 -8.26 -10.92
N HIS A 106 -15.21 -7.70 -10.47
CA HIS A 106 -15.11 -6.31 -10.05
C HIS A 106 -14.57 -5.37 -11.14
N GLY A 107 -14.59 -5.80 -12.43
CA GLY A 107 -14.35 -4.91 -13.57
C GLY A 107 -12.87 -4.59 -13.83
N ILE A 108 -11.93 -5.36 -13.29
CA ILE A 108 -10.53 -5.23 -13.67
C ILE A 108 -10.29 -6.07 -14.94
N ALA A 109 -10.25 -5.40 -16.07
CA ALA A 109 -10.07 -6.03 -17.36
C ALA A 109 -8.73 -6.78 -17.48
N ALA A 110 -8.70 -7.85 -18.26
CA ALA A 110 -7.51 -8.72 -18.37
C ALA A 110 -6.27 -7.97 -18.88
N GLU A 111 -6.46 -7.02 -19.79
CA GLU A 111 -5.38 -6.19 -20.34
C GLU A 111 -4.80 -5.18 -19.34
N ARG A 112 -5.51 -4.92 -18.25
CA ARG A 112 -5.08 -4.01 -17.18
C ARG A 112 -4.39 -4.71 -16.02
N ARG A 113 -4.41 -6.04 -15.98
CA ARG A 113 -3.75 -6.83 -14.93
C ARG A 113 -2.76 -7.82 -15.52
N ILE A 114 -1.75 -8.12 -14.74
CA ILE A 114 -0.76 -9.14 -15.01
C ILE A 114 -0.72 -10.04 -13.78
N THR A 115 -1.07 -11.30 -13.94
CA THR A 115 -1.00 -12.31 -12.88
C THR A 115 0.30 -13.08 -13.03
N TRP A 116 1.17 -12.97 -12.04
CA TRP A 116 2.46 -13.65 -12.06
C TRP A 116 2.58 -14.62 -10.90
N LYS A 117 2.32 -15.90 -11.20
CA LYS A 117 2.55 -16.99 -10.26
C LYS A 117 4.04 -17.24 -10.14
N THR A 118 4.63 -16.83 -9.02
CA THR A 118 6.07 -17.00 -8.77
C THR A 118 6.37 -16.86 -7.26
N ASP A 119 7.55 -17.36 -6.88
CA ASP A 119 8.12 -17.15 -5.55
C ASP A 119 8.91 -15.84 -5.55
N SER A 120 8.50 -14.86 -4.76
CA SER A 120 9.21 -13.57 -4.65
C SER A 120 10.67 -13.75 -4.25
N ARG A 121 11.01 -14.82 -3.51
CA ARG A 121 12.40 -15.12 -3.09
C ARG A 121 13.34 -15.38 -4.28
N THR A 122 12.82 -15.84 -5.41
CA THR A 122 13.61 -16.14 -6.63
C THR A 122 13.59 -15.02 -7.66
N MET A 123 12.69 -14.07 -7.52
CA MET A 123 12.48 -12.95 -8.42
C MET A 123 13.65 -11.96 -8.39
N LYS A 124 13.99 -11.42 -9.55
CA LYS A 124 14.98 -10.34 -9.69
C LYS A 124 14.28 -9.02 -10.03
N PRO A 125 14.89 -7.85 -9.74
CA PRO A 125 14.34 -6.56 -10.14
C PRO A 125 14.01 -6.47 -11.63
N GLU A 126 14.88 -7.01 -12.49
CA GLU A 126 14.72 -7.01 -13.95
C GLU A 126 13.49 -7.79 -14.41
N ASP A 127 13.11 -8.84 -13.68
CA ASP A 127 11.93 -9.66 -13.99
C ASP A 127 10.64 -8.85 -13.79
N VAL A 128 10.60 -8.01 -12.75
CA VAL A 128 9.47 -7.08 -12.48
C VAL A 128 9.34 -6.09 -13.64
N LEU A 129 10.45 -5.46 -14.02
CA LEU A 129 10.45 -4.51 -15.14
C LEU A 129 10.05 -5.19 -16.46
N ALA A 130 10.53 -6.40 -16.71
CA ALA A 130 10.16 -7.16 -17.92
C ALA A 130 8.65 -7.46 -17.97
N LYS A 131 8.00 -7.79 -16.83
CA LYS A 131 6.55 -7.97 -16.74
C LYS A 131 5.77 -6.68 -17.00
N LEU A 132 6.36 -5.54 -16.70
CA LEU A 132 5.76 -4.21 -16.83
C LEU A 132 6.21 -3.44 -18.09
N ASP A 133 6.64 -4.16 -19.13
CA ASP A 133 7.09 -3.57 -20.41
C ASP A 133 8.23 -2.53 -20.21
N GLY A 134 9.15 -2.80 -19.28
CA GLY A 134 10.27 -1.94 -18.91
C GLY A 134 9.89 -0.72 -18.04
N ARG A 135 8.64 -0.58 -17.63
CA ARG A 135 8.18 0.55 -16.83
C ARG A 135 8.29 0.27 -15.33
N ALA A 136 8.89 1.19 -14.60
CA ALA A 136 8.99 1.12 -13.15
C ALA A 136 7.60 1.30 -12.49
N PRO A 137 7.26 0.51 -11.46
CA PRO A 137 6.02 0.68 -10.72
C PRO A 137 6.07 1.97 -9.88
N ARG A 138 5.05 2.83 -10.02
CA ARG A 138 4.92 4.04 -9.20
C ARG A 138 4.45 3.76 -7.77
N LEU A 139 3.89 2.58 -7.52
CA LEU A 139 3.58 2.07 -6.20
C LEU A 139 3.87 0.58 -6.16
N PHE A 140 4.63 0.15 -5.16
CA PHE A 140 4.95 -1.25 -4.91
C PHE A 140 4.42 -1.63 -3.52
N HIS A 141 3.40 -2.50 -3.46
CA HIS A 141 2.87 -3.03 -2.21
C HIS A 141 3.52 -4.37 -1.88
N ILE A 142 3.99 -4.53 -0.65
CA ILE A 142 4.64 -5.75 -0.16
C ILE A 142 3.81 -6.32 0.99
N ASP A 143 3.18 -7.46 0.72
CA ASP A 143 2.33 -8.23 1.63
C ASP A 143 2.62 -9.74 1.44
N GLY A 144 3.89 -10.09 1.40
CA GLY A 144 4.36 -11.45 1.14
C GLY A 144 4.58 -12.25 2.42
N GLU A 145 5.67 -13.04 2.45
CA GLU A 145 6.01 -13.85 3.63
C GLU A 145 6.43 -12.98 4.83
N HIS A 146 5.82 -13.20 5.99
CA HIS A 146 5.98 -12.40 7.22
C HIS A 146 7.25 -12.76 8.02
N SER A 147 8.37 -12.97 7.31
CA SER A 147 9.67 -13.15 7.94
C SER A 147 10.59 -11.96 7.67
N ARG A 148 11.48 -11.65 8.63
CA ARG A 148 12.52 -10.62 8.45
C ARG A 148 13.28 -10.78 7.14
N HIS A 149 13.64 -12.03 6.79
CA HIS A 149 14.46 -12.31 5.63
C HIS A 149 13.72 -12.08 4.30
N ALA A 150 12.46 -12.51 4.22
CA ALA A 150 11.64 -12.30 3.04
C ALA A 150 11.36 -10.81 2.82
N LEU A 151 10.92 -10.09 3.86
CA LEU A 151 10.67 -8.65 3.77
C LEU A 151 11.93 -7.88 3.37
N SER A 152 13.11 -8.20 3.95
CA SER A 152 14.35 -7.53 3.55
C SER A 152 14.66 -7.69 2.07
N ARG A 153 14.41 -8.87 1.49
CA ARG A 153 14.62 -9.12 0.07
C ARG A 153 13.60 -8.41 -0.82
N ASP A 154 12.35 -8.41 -0.41
CA ASP A 154 11.29 -7.75 -1.17
C ASP A 154 11.46 -6.22 -1.13
N LEU A 155 11.90 -5.65 0.00
CA LEU A 155 12.29 -4.24 0.11
C LEU A 155 13.45 -3.87 -0.83
N GLU A 156 14.53 -4.67 -0.87
CA GLU A 156 15.65 -4.42 -1.78
C GLU A 156 15.20 -4.42 -3.23
N ARG A 157 14.33 -5.36 -3.62
CA ARG A 157 13.78 -5.44 -4.99
C ARG A 157 12.90 -4.25 -5.32
N ALA A 158 11.98 -3.91 -4.43
CA ALA A 158 11.10 -2.77 -4.62
C ALA A 158 11.91 -1.47 -4.76
N THR A 159 12.89 -1.27 -3.89
CA THR A 159 13.79 -0.09 -3.94
C THR A 159 14.58 -0.04 -5.25
N ALA A 160 15.08 -1.20 -5.72
CA ALA A 160 15.86 -1.27 -6.97
C ALA A 160 15.05 -0.93 -8.24
N VAL A 161 13.72 -1.11 -8.21
CA VAL A 161 12.86 -0.83 -9.38
C VAL A 161 12.01 0.43 -9.21
N MET A 162 11.89 0.96 -8.00
CA MET A 162 11.06 2.13 -7.72
C MET A 162 11.66 3.39 -8.35
N PRO A 163 10.88 4.20 -9.10
CA PRO A 163 11.34 5.49 -9.56
C PRO A 163 11.42 6.48 -8.37
N PRO A 164 12.17 7.59 -8.49
CA PRO A 164 12.29 8.55 -7.38
C PRO A 164 10.96 9.12 -6.87
N ASP A 165 9.95 9.18 -7.72
CA ASP A 165 8.60 9.63 -7.42
C ASP A 165 7.65 8.49 -6.99
N GLY A 166 8.17 7.27 -6.83
CA GLY A 166 7.42 6.09 -6.44
C GLY A 166 7.19 5.98 -4.92
N LEU A 167 6.31 5.04 -4.56
CA LEU A 167 6.00 4.69 -3.18
C LEU A 167 6.16 3.18 -2.97
N ILE A 168 6.69 2.80 -1.81
CA ILE A 168 6.67 1.42 -1.30
C ILE A 168 5.69 1.38 -0.13
N VAL A 169 4.76 0.42 -0.16
CA VAL A 169 3.78 0.19 0.91
C VAL A 169 4.06 -1.17 1.51
N LEU A 170 4.26 -1.22 2.83
CA LEU A 170 4.56 -2.44 3.57
C LEU A 170 3.36 -2.83 4.43
N ASP A 171 2.90 -4.06 4.30
CA ASP A 171 1.83 -4.59 5.17
C ASP A 171 2.37 -5.25 6.44
N ASP A 172 1.48 -5.58 7.36
CA ASP A 172 1.73 -6.27 8.63
C ASP A 172 2.73 -5.58 9.57
N MET A 173 2.94 -4.29 9.38
CA MET A 173 3.81 -3.53 10.27
C MET A 173 3.17 -3.43 11.66
N LEU A 174 4.00 -3.55 12.71
CA LEU A 174 3.56 -3.54 14.11
C LEU A 174 2.55 -4.65 14.45
N HIS A 175 2.44 -5.70 13.62
CA HIS A 175 1.61 -6.85 13.92
C HIS A 175 2.25 -7.67 15.06
N PRO A 176 1.51 -8.01 16.13
CA PRO A 176 2.08 -8.69 17.29
C PRO A 176 2.62 -10.10 16.97
N GLY A 177 2.14 -10.74 15.91
CA GLY A 177 2.64 -12.02 15.42
C GLY A 177 3.95 -11.94 14.64
N TYR A 178 4.32 -10.74 14.14
CA TYR A 178 5.45 -10.56 13.22
C TYR A 178 6.39 -9.42 13.64
N PRO A 179 6.84 -9.33 14.91
CA PRO A 179 7.60 -8.18 15.42
C PRO A 179 8.96 -7.99 14.72
N THR A 180 9.50 -9.04 14.10
CA THR A 180 10.79 -8.97 13.40
C THR A 180 10.73 -8.23 12.06
N LEU A 181 9.54 -7.92 11.52
CA LEU A 181 9.39 -7.10 10.32
C LEU A 181 9.94 -5.69 10.56
N MET A 182 9.76 -5.12 11.74
CA MET A 182 10.33 -3.82 12.10
C MET A 182 11.84 -3.79 12.01
N VAL A 183 12.50 -4.89 12.37
CA VAL A 183 13.98 -4.99 12.27
C VAL A 183 14.43 -4.96 10.80
N ALA A 184 13.64 -5.55 9.88
CA ALA A 184 13.94 -5.49 8.46
C ALA A 184 13.82 -4.05 7.92
N VAL A 185 12.76 -3.35 8.30
CA VAL A 185 12.52 -1.96 7.88
C VAL A 185 13.63 -1.04 8.39
N GLN A 186 13.97 -1.12 9.69
CA GLN A 186 15.04 -0.32 10.29
C GLN A 186 16.35 -0.51 9.54
N ALA A 187 16.79 -1.78 9.37
CA ALA A 187 18.01 -2.10 8.66
C ALA A 187 18.03 -1.62 7.21
N HIS A 188 16.87 -1.63 6.55
CA HIS A 188 16.72 -1.14 5.18
C HIS A 188 16.88 0.39 5.12
N LEU A 189 16.23 1.14 6.00
CA LEU A 189 16.35 2.60 6.07
C LEU A 189 17.78 3.07 6.42
N GLU A 190 18.48 2.33 7.28
CA GLU A 190 19.90 2.59 7.58
C GLU A 190 20.80 2.40 6.35
N LYS A 191 20.51 1.40 5.52
CA LYS A 191 21.26 1.08 4.30
C LYS A 191 20.92 2.02 3.14
N HIS A 192 19.69 2.50 3.06
CA HIS A 192 19.13 3.32 1.99
C HIS A 192 18.67 4.69 2.54
N PRO A 193 19.60 5.59 2.89
CA PRO A 193 19.26 6.86 3.51
C PRO A 193 18.45 7.81 2.61
N GLU A 194 18.36 7.51 1.32
CA GLU A 194 17.48 8.19 0.37
C GLU A 194 16.02 7.80 0.51
N ILE A 195 15.73 6.65 1.14
CA ILE A 195 14.37 6.18 1.41
C ILE A 195 13.97 6.59 2.82
N VAL A 196 12.79 7.19 2.95
CA VAL A 196 12.29 7.69 4.23
C VAL A 196 10.84 7.26 4.44
N PRO A 197 10.39 7.08 5.69
CA PRO A 197 8.99 6.85 6.00
C PRO A 197 8.17 8.12 5.69
N LEU A 198 7.14 7.97 4.87
CA LEU A 198 6.21 9.03 4.51
C LEU A 198 5.03 9.10 5.48
N CYS A 199 4.43 7.95 5.73
CA CYS A 199 3.36 7.85 6.72
C CYS A 199 3.19 6.42 7.24
N ILE A 200 2.54 6.34 8.40
CA ILE A 200 1.98 5.12 8.96
C ILE A 200 0.46 5.18 8.77
N ILE A 201 -0.12 4.11 8.23
CA ILE A 201 -1.56 3.90 8.17
C ILE A 201 -1.92 2.95 9.30
N ASP A 202 -2.60 3.47 10.31
CA ASP A 202 -2.93 2.72 11.51
C ASP A 202 -3.91 1.58 11.21
N ARG A 203 -3.85 0.53 12.02
CA ARG A 203 -4.69 -0.65 11.88
C ARG A 203 -6.14 -0.37 12.24
N GLN A 204 -7.07 -1.01 11.54
CA GLN A 204 -8.46 -1.06 11.98
C GLN A 204 -8.73 -2.23 12.93
N THR A 205 -8.04 -3.34 12.71
CA THR A 205 -8.13 -4.57 13.52
C THR A 205 -6.76 -5.23 13.57
N ILE A 206 -6.61 -6.30 14.36
CA ILE A 206 -5.37 -7.06 14.38
C ILE A 206 -5.09 -7.73 13.01
N VAL A 207 -6.14 -8.13 12.29
CA VAL A 207 -6.03 -8.77 10.96
C VAL A 207 -5.80 -7.74 9.85
N GLY A 208 -6.43 -6.56 9.94
CA GLY A 208 -6.15 -5.43 9.06
C GLY A 208 -5.03 -4.59 9.64
N ALA A 209 -3.81 -5.12 9.59
CA ALA A 209 -2.64 -4.58 10.25
C ALA A 209 -2.23 -3.17 9.77
N THR A 210 -1.30 -2.57 10.49
CA THR A 210 -0.70 -1.29 10.15
C THR A 210 0.10 -1.39 8.87
N LYS A 211 0.01 -0.39 8.00
CA LYS A 211 0.88 -0.27 6.83
C LYS A 211 1.85 0.89 6.99
N PHE A 212 3.09 0.68 6.52
CA PHE A 212 4.06 1.76 6.38
C PHE A 212 4.19 2.15 4.92
N VAL A 213 4.24 3.44 4.64
CA VAL A 213 4.48 3.97 3.31
C VAL A 213 5.85 4.64 3.31
N LEU A 214 6.71 4.22 2.39
CA LEU A 214 8.04 4.76 2.19
C LEU A 214 8.09 5.52 0.86
N CYS A 215 8.90 6.56 0.79
CA CYS A 215 9.15 7.32 -0.43
C CYS A 215 10.62 7.75 -0.52
N HIS A 216 11.05 8.24 -1.68
CA HIS A 216 12.33 8.90 -1.79
C HIS A 216 12.30 10.28 -1.08
N ARG A 217 13.37 10.62 -0.38
CA ARG A 217 13.51 11.86 0.42
C ARG A 217 13.18 13.13 -0.37
N ASP A 218 13.60 13.20 -1.63
CA ASP A 218 13.37 14.37 -2.49
C ASP A 218 11.89 14.60 -2.83
N TRP A 219 11.06 13.56 -2.67
CA TRP A 219 9.63 13.62 -2.92
C TRP A 219 8.78 13.72 -1.65
N PHE A 220 9.38 13.48 -0.48
CA PHE A 220 8.69 13.48 0.81
C PHE A 220 7.79 14.71 0.98
N LYS A 221 8.36 15.93 0.86
CA LYS A 221 7.62 17.16 1.12
C LYS A 221 6.44 17.36 0.16
N ARG A 222 6.60 16.96 -1.10
CA ARG A 222 5.53 17.07 -2.11
C ARG A 222 4.35 16.16 -1.77
N TYR A 223 4.62 14.95 -1.30
CA TYR A 223 3.59 14.03 -0.83
C TYR A 223 2.95 14.53 0.45
N GLU A 224 3.75 14.90 1.45
CA GLU A 224 3.28 15.39 2.74
C GLU A 224 2.31 16.55 2.59
N GLU A 225 2.65 17.59 1.81
CA GLU A 225 1.79 18.76 1.57
C GLU A 225 0.43 18.39 0.97
N ARG A 226 0.36 17.37 0.12
CA ARG A 226 -0.90 16.86 -0.43
C ARG A 226 -1.67 16.04 0.58
N MET A 227 -0.98 15.18 1.31
CA MET A 227 -1.57 14.34 2.33
C MET A 227 -2.19 15.14 3.47
N LEU A 228 -1.54 16.20 3.93
CA LEU A 228 -2.06 17.13 4.94
C LEU A 228 -3.42 17.74 4.54
N LYS A 229 -3.65 17.92 3.24
CA LYS A 229 -4.94 18.43 2.72
C LYS A 229 -5.99 17.35 2.58
N VAL A 230 -5.60 16.20 2.03
CA VAL A 230 -6.52 15.07 1.73
C VAL A 230 -6.97 14.38 3.01
N PHE A 231 -6.07 14.18 3.96
CA PHE A 231 -6.32 13.42 5.19
C PHE A 231 -6.44 14.29 6.44
N LYS A 232 -6.82 15.57 6.29
CA LYS A 232 -6.88 16.54 7.42
C LYS A 232 -7.64 16.05 8.64
N ASP A 233 -8.66 15.20 8.45
CA ASP A 233 -9.51 14.66 9.52
C ASP A 233 -9.00 13.31 10.06
N ASN A 234 -7.98 12.73 9.43
CA ASN A 234 -7.42 11.43 9.76
C ASN A 234 -6.00 11.50 10.33
N ILE A 235 -5.41 12.68 10.46
CA ILE A 235 -4.04 12.84 10.95
C ILE A 235 -4.04 12.76 12.47
N TRP A 236 -3.30 11.79 13.03
CA TRP A 236 -3.02 11.74 14.44
C TRP A 236 -1.98 12.82 14.80
N PRO A 237 -2.27 13.73 15.78
CA PRO A 237 -1.51 14.99 15.93
C PRO A 237 -0.04 14.85 16.31
N LEU A 238 0.37 13.75 16.96
CA LEU A 238 1.76 13.59 17.41
C LEU A 238 2.70 13.07 16.31
N GLY A 239 2.14 12.46 15.23
CA GLY A 239 2.98 11.82 14.20
C GLY A 239 3.77 10.62 14.75
N ALA A 240 4.71 10.11 13.98
CA ALA A 240 5.59 9.02 14.38
C ALA A 240 7.06 9.44 14.27
N ASP A 241 7.82 9.13 15.31
CA ASP A 241 9.26 9.31 15.34
C ASP A 241 9.96 8.06 14.82
N PHE A 242 10.60 8.21 13.68
CA PHE A 242 11.43 7.19 13.03
C PHE A 242 12.89 7.63 13.02
N GLU A 243 13.37 8.14 14.09
CA GLU A 243 14.70 8.70 14.28
C GLU A 243 15.70 8.39 13.14
N PRO A 244 16.18 9.40 12.35
CA PRO A 244 15.99 10.85 12.54
C PRO A 244 14.78 11.45 11.79
N HIS A 245 13.82 10.67 11.34
CA HIS A 245 12.70 11.11 10.51
C HIS A 245 11.39 11.15 11.29
N TRP A 246 10.59 12.17 11.05
CA TRP A 246 9.19 12.23 11.44
C TRP A 246 8.31 11.93 10.25
N CYS A 247 7.24 11.19 10.47
CA CYS A 247 6.24 10.95 9.44
C CYS A 247 4.80 11.10 9.98
N LEU A 248 3.85 11.25 9.06
CA LEU A 248 2.44 11.32 9.40
C LEU A 248 1.93 9.97 9.93
N VAL A 249 1.02 10.02 10.88
CA VAL A 249 0.20 8.86 11.27
C VAL A 249 -1.23 9.15 10.86
N LEU A 250 -1.78 8.27 10.04
CA LEU A 250 -3.17 8.32 9.58
C LEU A 250 -3.98 7.28 10.34
N SER A 251 -5.03 7.72 11.02
CA SER A 251 -5.89 6.85 11.84
C SER A 251 -7.35 7.26 11.74
N LEU A 252 -8.24 6.33 12.05
CA LEU A 252 -9.65 6.62 12.32
C LEU A 252 -9.88 7.07 13.77
N ASP A 253 -8.90 6.93 14.65
CA ASP A 253 -8.86 7.49 15.98
C ASP A 253 -7.76 8.54 16.12
N THR A 254 -8.13 9.80 15.98
CA THR A 254 -7.19 10.93 16.03
C THR A 254 -7.18 11.64 17.39
N ARG A 255 -7.86 11.07 18.39
CA ARG A 255 -7.93 11.67 19.74
C ARG A 255 -6.60 11.54 20.46
N LEU A 256 -6.21 12.63 21.13
CA LEU A 256 -5.24 12.55 22.21
C LEU A 256 -6.01 12.16 23.48
N ALA A 257 -5.48 11.24 24.27
CA ALA A 257 -6.06 10.97 25.58
C ALA A 257 -6.07 12.27 26.39
N ASP A 258 -7.20 12.57 27.06
CA ASP A 258 -7.23 13.65 28.01
C ASP A 258 -6.29 13.28 29.17
N ILE A 259 -5.11 13.88 29.16
CA ILE A 259 -4.15 13.80 30.27
C ILE A 259 -4.59 14.85 31.32
N THR A 260 -5.66 14.56 32.02
CA THR A 260 -6.12 15.35 33.17
C THR A 260 -5.84 14.60 34.46
#